data_65e7c1470710e237c235d531f50fc324
#
_entry.id   65e7c1470710e237c235d531f50fc324
#
_cell.length_a   1.000
_cell.length_b   1.000
_cell.length_c   1.000
_cell.angle_alpha   90.00
_cell.angle_beta   90.00
_cell.angle_gamma   90.00
#
_symmetry.space_group_name_H-M   'P 1'
#
loop_
_entity.id
_entity.type
_entity.pdbx_description
1 polymer ?
#
loop_
_entity_poly.entity_id
_entity_poly.type
_entity_poly.pdbx_seq_one_letter_code
_entity_poly.pdbx_strand_id
1 'polypeptide(L)'
;DWALVFQDTTSDTVYTAVLDSKVRLALLLGRHYVRRGDFVYFPMGGSGHSFLLRCRHWQPHDRLSFRIKELSAFAIYKIFGKLLRKRHIWLIYEKFCVTAQENGFYFFEYCMKQNEKNVYFILDRKSPQWNDMQKYSQNVIPFLSFRHILYLLTADLYISPDGRHHAYIWKPMPNPVTREINKQKLYFLQHGVLFLKNVDNLFGVHSSSPVTYFTASSEFEKNIITQHMEYESSKVPVTGLARWDKLENTADPAHPFILLMPTWRSWLEGQNDELFCQSSYYRHYTSLLNDQGLLDYLKEKQIRLVFYIHPKLREFIGNFHADNNLIELISFNSVPLNQLLMGCSMMITDYSSACWDAYYLEKPILFYQFDLKQYNETN
;
A
#
# COMPACT_ATOMS: atom_id res chain seq x y z
N ASP A 1 17.35 9.43 -2.22
CA ASP A 1 17.87 10.35 -1.19
C ASP A 1 19.38 10.14 -1.04
N TRP A 2 20.15 11.21 -0.80
CA TRP A 2 21.59 11.16 -0.58
C TRP A 2 21.91 11.72 0.81
N ALA A 3 22.74 11.02 1.56
CA ALA A 3 23.27 11.51 2.83
C ALA A 3 24.56 12.34 2.55
N LEU A 4 24.72 13.45 3.26
CA LEU A 4 25.97 14.19 3.27
C LEU A 4 26.88 13.56 4.33
N VAL A 5 28.01 13.03 3.85
CA VAL A 5 29.03 12.43 4.71
C VAL A 5 30.36 13.18 4.53
N PHE A 6 31.14 13.21 5.60
CA PHE A 6 32.51 13.71 5.60
C PHE A 6 33.43 12.54 5.94
N GLN A 7 34.43 12.30 5.12
CA GLN A 7 35.44 11.29 5.39
C GLN A 7 36.72 11.97 5.88
N ASP A 8 37.18 11.57 7.06
CA ASP A 8 38.49 11.97 7.53
C ASP A 8 39.55 11.14 6.79
N THR A 9 40.33 11.82 5.96
CA THR A 9 41.37 11.17 5.12
C THR A 9 42.54 10.61 5.92
N THR A 10 42.66 10.97 7.19
CA THR A 10 43.75 10.49 8.06
C THR A 10 43.39 9.23 8.86
N SER A 11 42.12 9.12 9.26
CA SER A 11 41.59 8.00 10.10
C SER A 11 40.64 7.08 9.35
N ASP A 12 40.35 7.36 8.08
CA ASP A 12 39.31 6.67 7.26
C ASP A 12 37.91 6.64 7.92
N THR A 13 37.70 7.51 8.89
CA THR A 13 36.44 7.58 9.64
C THR A 13 35.43 8.42 8.86
N VAL A 14 34.18 7.89 8.76
CA VAL A 14 33.08 8.56 8.06
C VAL A 14 32.14 9.19 9.08
N TYR A 15 31.90 10.49 8.93
CA TYR A 15 30.96 11.28 9.75
C TYR A 15 29.74 11.66 8.92
N THR A 16 28.55 11.46 9.47
CA THR A 16 27.32 11.93 8.82
C THR A 16 26.97 13.32 9.31
N ALA A 17 26.66 14.24 8.39
CA ALA A 17 26.20 15.57 8.76
C ALA A 17 24.87 15.53 9.53
N VAL A 18 24.79 16.25 10.63
CA VAL A 18 23.59 16.33 11.49
C VAL A 18 22.97 17.70 11.40
N LEU A 19 21.64 17.78 11.34
CA LEU A 19 20.91 19.05 11.30
C LEU A 19 20.75 19.68 12.69
N ASP A 20 21.17 20.92 12.82
CA ASP A 20 20.84 21.77 13.97
C ASP A 20 19.32 22.06 14.06
N SER A 21 18.83 22.29 15.27
CA SER A 21 17.41 22.56 15.54
C SER A 21 16.88 23.81 14.82
N LYS A 22 17.69 24.85 14.68
CA LYS A 22 17.33 26.11 13.96
C LYS A 22 17.20 25.86 12.47
N VAL A 23 18.11 25.08 11.89
CA VAL A 23 18.06 24.68 10.48
C VAL A 23 16.81 23.84 10.20
N ARG A 24 16.42 22.92 11.09
CA ARG A 24 15.19 22.16 10.96
C ARG A 24 13.93 23.03 10.86
N LEU A 25 13.84 24.09 11.69
CA LEU A 25 12.71 25.00 11.62
C LEU A 25 12.67 25.73 10.26
N ALA A 26 13.80 26.19 9.76
CA ALA A 26 13.89 26.81 8.43
C ALA A 26 13.49 25.86 7.31
N LEU A 27 13.86 24.56 7.40
CA LEU A 27 13.46 23.53 6.45
C LEU A 27 11.95 23.28 6.47
N LEU A 28 11.32 23.26 7.66
CA LEU A 28 9.86 23.11 7.80
C LEU A 28 9.08 24.22 7.09
N LEU A 29 9.66 25.43 6.99
CA LEU A 29 9.08 26.54 6.23
C LEU A 29 9.29 26.39 4.71
N GLY A 30 10.01 25.35 4.27
CA GLY A 30 10.19 24.98 2.85
C GLY A 30 10.88 26.04 2.01
N ARG A 31 11.80 26.81 2.60
CA ARG A 31 12.50 27.91 1.91
C ARG A 31 13.73 27.48 1.13
N HIS A 32 14.17 26.24 1.33
CA HIS A 32 15.43 25.75 0.79
C HIS A 32 15.18 24.63 -0.23
N TYR A 33 14.83 24.99 -1.45
CA TYR A 33 14.80 24.06 -2.56
C TYR A 33 15.38 24.70 -3.82
N VAL A 34 15.89 23.87 -4.71
CA VAL A 34 16.36 24.28 -6.03
C VAL A 34 15.63 23.46 -7.07
N ARG A 35 15.05 24.12 -8.07
CA ARG A 35 14.48 23.48 -9.24
C ARG A 35 15.49 23.53 -10.39
N ARG A 36 15.78 22.38 -11.01
CA ARG A 36 16.57 22.28 -12.25
C ARG A 36 15.81 21.40 -13.24
N GLY A 37 15.36 21.99 -14.32
CA GLY A 37 14.48 21.33 -15.31
C GLY A 37 13.24 20.75 -14.65
N ASP A 38 13.00 19.47 -14.83
CA ASP A 38 11.87 18.73 -14.27
C ASP A 38 12.11 18.16 -12.87
N PHE A 39 13.25 18.48 -12.26
CA PHE A 39 13.59 17.98 -10.93
C PHE A 39 13.60 19.08 -9.88
N VAL A 40 13.25 18.70 -8.66
CA VAL A 40 13.37 19.51 -7.46
C VAL A 40 14.29 18.83 -6.46
N TYR A 41 15.18 19.61 -5.88
CA TYR A 41 16.17 19.21 -4.87
C TYR A 41 15.89 19.97 -3.59
N PHE A 42 15.76 19.25 -2.48
CA PHE A 42 15.52 19.88 -1.18
C PHE A 42 16.13 19.10 -0.02
N PRO A 43 16.67 19.79 0.99
CA PRO A 43 17.19 19.17 2.19
C PRO A 43 16.07 18.67 3.09
N MET A 44 16.33 17.57 3.80
CA MET A 44 15.42 17.02 4.81
C MET A 44 16.21 16.34 5.93
N GLY A 45 15.54 16.14 7.08
CA GLY A 45 16.10 15.32 8.16
C GLY A 45 15.85 13.84 7.92
N GLY A 46 16.87 13.03 8.06
CA GLY A 46 16.78 11.57 8.12
C GLY A 46 16.67 11.05 9.55
N SER A 47 16.74 9.73 9.70
CA SER A 47 16.86 9.06 11.00
C SER A 47 18.13 9.55 11.75
N GLY A 48 18.05 9.60 13.08
CA GLY A 48 19.19 10.11 13.89
C GLY A 48 19.57 11.56 13.62
N HIS A 49 18.66 12.36 13.04
CA HIS A 49 18.88 13.77 12.68
C HIS A 49 19.88 14.00 11.52
N SER A 50 20.22 12.96 10.77
CA SER A 50 21.11 13.07 9.62
C SER A 50 20.56 14.06 8.58
N PHE A 51 21.48 14.74 7.87
CA PHE A 51 21.16 15.58 6.73
C PHE A 51 20.99 14.70 5.48
N LEU A 52 19.82 14.80 4.84
CA LEU A 52 19.56 14.14 3.56
C LEU A 52 19.21 15.17 2.50
N LEU A 53 19.71 14.98 1.30
CA LEU A 53 19.29 15.70 0.11
C LEU A 53 18.36 14.81 -0.71
N ARG A 54 17.11 15.25 -0.88
CA ARG A 54 16.13 14.54 -1.71
C ARG A 54 16.03 15.16 -3.08
N CYS A 55 16.00 14.30 -4.10
CA CYS A 55 15.68 14.65 -5.47
C CYS A 55 14.42 13.89 -5.92
N ARG A 56 13.51 14.59 -6.59
CA ARG A 56 12.35 13.98 -7.27
C ARG A 56 11.86 14.88 -8.40
N HIS A 57 11.00 14.33 -9.25
CA HIS A 57 10.32 15.15 -10.27
C HIS A 57 9.47 16.25 -9.63
N TRP A 58 9.52 17.44 -10.27
CA TRP A 58 8.64 18.56 -9.94
C TRP A 58 7.19 18.18 -10.18
N GLN A 59 6.32 18.56 -9.24
CA GLN A 59 4.90 18.24 -9.29
C GLN A 59 4.04 19.53 -9.16
N PRO A 60 2.78 19.54 -9.62
CA PRO A 60 1.89 20.69 -9.47
C PRO A 60 1.74 21.21 -8.04
N HIS A 61 1.83 20.32 -7.05
CA HIS A 61 1.79 20.69 -5.62
C HIS A 61 3.09 21.35 -5.09
N ASP A 62 4.13 21.48 -5.91
CA ASP A 62 5.34 22.25 -5.56
C ASP A 62 5.21 23.74 -5.89
N ARG A 63 4.14 24.14 -6.58
CA ARG A 63 3.88 25.53 -6.92
C ARG A 63 3.60 26.37 -5.68
N LEU A 64 3.98 27.63 -5.72
CA LEU A 64 3.76 28.59 -4.64
C LEU A 64 2.26 28.69 -4.26
N SER A 65 1.36 28.63 -5.24
CA SER A 65 -0.09 28.65 -4.99
C SER A 65 -0.57 27.50 -4.10
N PHE A 66 0.01 26.30 -4.28
CA PHE A 66 -0.32 25.18 -3.42
C PHE A 66 0.25 25.37 -2.01
N ARG A 67 1.46 25.91 -1.88
CA ARG A 67 2.05 26.21 -0.57
C ARG A 67 1.24 27.27 0.21
N ILE A 68 0.74 28.29 -0.48
CA ILE A 68 -0.18 29.26 0.13
C ILE A 68 -1.42 28.54 0.65
N LYS A 69 -1.99 27.62 -0.14
CA LYS A 69 -3.13 26.78 0.27
C LYS A 69 -2.80 25.96 1.56
N GLU A 70 -1.66 25.30 1.60
CA GLU A 70 -1.21 24.54 2.79
C GLU A 70 -1.08 25.43 4.03
N LEU A 71 -0.39 26.56 3.89
CA LEU A 71 -0.16 27.50 5.00
C LEU A 71 -1.45 28.12 5.49
N SER A 72 -2.39 28.45 4.58
CA SER A 72 -3.71 28.97 4.93
C SER A 72 -4.54 27.94 5.72
N ALA A 73 -4.57 26.67 5.26
CA ALA A 73 -5.23 25.60 5.98
C ALA A 73 -4.59 25.35 7.36
N PHE A 74 -3.26 25.43 7.43
CA PHE A 74 -2.54 25.28 8.69
C PHE A 74 -2.82 26.45 9.66
N ALA A 75 -2.88 27.68 9.17
CA ALA A 75 -3.22 28.85 9.98
C ALA A 75 -4.65 28.73 10.56
N ILE A 76 -5.63 28.34 9.73
CA ILE A 76 -7.00 28.08 10.19
C ILE A 76 -7.03 26.97 11.24
N TYR A 77 -6.29 25.89 11.01
CA TYR A 77 -6.15 24.84 12.02
C TYR A 77 -5.58 25.36 13.34
N LYS A 78 -4.55 26.22 13.33
CA LYS A 78 -3.97 26.77 14.54
C LYS A 78 -4.95 27.67 15.30
N ILE A 79 -5.79 28.42 14.61
CA ILE A 79 -6.78 29.33 15.22
C ILE A 79 -8.03 28.58 15.67
N PHE A 80 -8.60 27.76 14.80
CA PHE A 80 -9.93 27.15 14.98
C PHE A 80 -9.88 25.61 15.20
N GLY A 81 -8.70 25.00 15.27
CA GLY A 81 -8.57 23.54 15.30
C GLY A 81 -9.34 22.87 16.43
N LYS A 82 -9.37 23.47 17.63
CA LYS A 82 -10.17 22.95 18.77
C LYS A 82 -11.67 22.93 18.47
N LEU A 83 -12.19 23.94 17.79
CA LEU A 83 -13.58 24.03 17.40
C LEU A 83 -13.90 23.03 16.27
N LEU A 84 -13.03 22.94 15.26
CA LEU A 84 -13.22 22.04 14.12
C LEU A 84 -13.17 20.57 14.50
N ARG A 85 -12.36 20.21 15.50
CA ARG A 85 -12.30 18.83 16.04
C ARG A 85 -13.58 18.38 16.71
N LYS A 86 -14.43 19.29 17.18
CA LYS A 86 -15.77 18.96 17.72
C LYS A 86 -16.71 18.35 16.70
N ARG A 87 -16.34 18.36 15.42
CA ARG A 87 -17.09 17.70 14.34
C ARG A 87 -16.90 16.19 14.32
N HIS A 88 -15.89 15.67 15.03
CA HIS A 88 -15.59 14.22 15.08
C HIS A 88 -15.48 13.59 13.70
N ILE A 89 -14.61 14.15 12.85
CA ILE A 89 -14.43 13.72 11.46
C ILE A 89 -13.64 12.41 11.43
N TRP A 90 -14.17 11.43 10.70
CA TRP A 90 -13.46 10.25 10.26
C TRP A 90 -13.03 10.44 8.81
N LEU A 91 -11.75 10.23 8.55
CA LEU A 91 -11.16 10.47 7.24
C LEU A 91 -10.61 9.14 6.68
N ILE A 92 -11.26 8.67 5.62
CA ILE A 92 -10.95 7.41 4.98
C ILE A 92 -10.14 7.65 3.71
N TYR A 93 -9.14 6.83 3.46
CA TYR A 93 -8.33 6.87 2.24
C TYR A 93 -7.68 5.51 1.98
N GLU A 94 -7.28 5.30 0.73
CA GLU A 94 -6.45 4.18 0.31
C GLU A 94 -5.13 4.71 -0.25
N LYS A 95 -4.30 3.82 -0.75
CA LYS A 95 -2.93 4.09 -1.18
C LYS A 95 -2.81 5.34 -2.05
N PHE A 96 -2.17 6.38 -1.54
CA PHE A 96 -1.99 7.69 -2.18
C PHE A 96 -3.30 8.36 -2.64
N CYS A 97 -4.44 7.95 -2.11
CA CYS A 97 -5.77 8.44 -2.49
C CYS A 97 -6.10 8.26 -4.00
N VAL A 98 -5.51 7.25 -4.65
CA VAL A 98 -5.68 7.06 -6.11
C VAL A 98 -6.71 6.01 -6.48
N THR A 99 -7.15 5.20 -5.51
CA THR A 99 -8.14 4.13 -5.71
C THR A 99 -9.24 4.16 -4.66
N ALA A 100 -10.37 3.52 -4.96
CA ALA A 100 -11.48 3.24 -4.07
C ALA A 100 -11.98 1.82 -4.38
N GLN A 101 -11.26 0.80 -3.87
CA GLN A 101 -11.52 -0.61 -4.19
C GLN A 101 -10.99 -1.60 -3.14
N GLU A 102 -10.42 -1.08 -2.03
CA GLU A 102 -9.84 -1.84 -0.93
C GLU A 102 -10.72 -1.75 0.33
N ASN A 103 -10.21 -2.25 1.45
CA ASN A 103 -10.91 -2.23 2.74
C ASN A 103 -11.43 -0.84 3.14
N GLY A 104 -10.71 0.23 2.76
CA GLY A 104 -11.14 1.61 3.00
C GLY A 104 -12.44 1.96 2.30
N PHE A 105 -12.57 1.59 1.02
CA PHE A 105 -13.78 1.84 0.25
C PHE A 105 -14.98 1.04 0.78
N TYR A 106 -14.83 -0.23 1.06
CA TYR A 106 -15.93 -1.06 1.54
C TYR A 106 -16.41 -0.62 2.93
N PHE A 107 -15.49 -0.23 3.81
CA PHE A 107 -15.85 0.36 5.10
C PHE A 107 -16.57 1.72 4.92
N PHE A 108 -16.10 2.58 4.02
CA PHE A 108 -16.79 3.83 3.70
C PHE A 108 -18.20 3.58 3.16
N GLU A 109 -18.37 2.64 2.24
CA GLU A 109 -19.67 2.29 1.69
C GLU A 109 -20.64 1.78 2.77
N TYR A 110 -20.14 0.98 3.72
CA TYR A 110 -20.90 0.57 4.89
C TYR A 110 -21.34 1.77 5.72
N CYS A 111 -20.45 2.69 6.05
CA CYS A 111 -20.79 3.91 6.80
C CYS A 111 -21.88 4.74 6.10
N MET A 112 -21.80 4.85 4.77
CA MET A 112 -22.82 5.58 3.99
C MET A 112 -24.20 4.87 4.05
N LYS A 113 -24.23 3.56 4.01
CA LYS A 113 -25.49 2.77 4.18
C LYS A 113 -26.08 2.91 5.58
N GLN A 114 -25.23 3.07 6.60
CA GLN A 114 -25.68 3.30 7.99
C GLN A 114 -26.04 4.78 8.26
N ASN A 115 -25.92 5.66 7.25
CA ASN A 115 -26.13 7.11 7.40
C ASN A 115 -25.20 7.75 8.44
N GLU A 116 -23.99 7.23 8.59
CA GLU A 116 -22.99 7.79 9.49
C GLU A 116 -22.58 9.19 9.07
N LYS A 117 -22.57 10.12 10.04
CA LYS A 117 -22.26 11.52 9.81
C LYS A 117 -20.75 11.77 9.94
N ASN A 118 -20.27 12.80 9.23
CA ASN A 118 -18.87 13.26 9.33
C ASN A 118 -17.81 12.20 8.92
N VAL A 119 -18.20 11.25 8.09
CA VAL A 119 -17.31 10.28 7.45
C VAL A 119 -17.03 10.74 6.03
N TYR A 120 -15.76 10.86 5.67
CA TYR A 120 -15.34 11.36 4.37
C TYR A 120 -14.28 10.48 3.75
N PHE A 121 -14.39 10.26 2.44
CA PHE A 121 -13.40 9.53 1.64
C PHE A 121 -12.57 10.48 0.80
N ILE A 122 -11.25 10.32 0.81
CA ILE A 122 -10.34 11.14 -0.01
C ILE A 122 -10.02 10.39 -1.29
N LEU A 123 -10.23 11.04 -2.45
CA LEU A 123 -9.93 10.44 -3.74
C LEU A 123 -9.35 11.47 -4.71
N ASP A 124 -8.35 11.06 -5.48
CA ASP A 124 -7.83 11.88 -6.59
C ASP A 124 -8.86 11.93 -7.72
N ARG A 125 -9.06 13.11 -8.32
CA ARG A 125 -9.96 13.29 -9.47
C ARG A 125 -9.52 12.48 -10.69
N LYS A 126 -8.27 12.06 -10.75
CA LYS A 126 -7.73 11.18 -11.78
C LYS A 126 -7.96 9.69 -11.53
N SER A 127 -8.52 9.35 -10.38
CA SER A 127 -8.85 7.96 -10.06
C SER A 127 -9.82 7.38 -11.09
N PRO A 128 -9.62 6.12 -11.55
CA PRO A 128 -10.62 5.43 -12.38
C PRO A 128 -12.00 5.38 -11.74
N GLN A 129 -12.07 5.29 -10.41
CA GLN A 129 -13.32 5.20 -9.64
C GLN A 129 -13.94 6.58 -9.34
N TRP A 130 -13.35 7.69 -9.79
CA TRP A 130 -13.85 9.04 -9.47
C TRP A 130 -15.33 9.22 -9.83
N ASN A 131 -15.74 8.79 -11.02
CA ASN A 131 -17.11 8.95 -11.49
C ASN A 131 -18.10 8.10 -10.69
N ASP A 132 -17.73 6.88 -10.34
CA ASP A 132 -18.57 5.96 -9.54
C ASP A 132 -18.78 6.48 -8.12
N MET A 133 -17.79 7.20 -7.59
CA MET A 133 -17.84 7.82 -6.26
C MET A 133 -18.70 9.07 -6.20
N GLN A 134 -19.17 9.65 -7.34
CA GLN A 134 -20.00 10.84 -7.34
C GLN A 134 -21.39 10.62 -6.71
N LYS A 135 -21.86 9.39 -6.63
CA LYS A 135 -23.06 9.04 -5.83
C LYS A 135 -22.92 9.45 -4.35
N TYR A 136 -21.68 9.63 -3.87
CA TYR A 136 -21.34 10.08 -2.51
C TYR A 136 -20.66 11.47 -2.53
N SER A 137 -20.97 12.33 -3.49
CA SER A 137 -20.27 13.61 -3.74
C SER A 137 -20.13 14.53 -2.53
N GLN A 138 -21.07 14.49 -1.57
CA GLN A 138 -21.00 15.28 -0.34
C GLN A 138 -19.93 14.77 0.63
N ASN A 139 -19.64 13.46 0.61
CA ASN A 139 -18.73 12.76 1.50
C ASN A 139 -17.39 12.43 0.81
N VAL A 140 -17.26 12.61 -0.50
CA VAL A 140 -16.00 12.43 -1.22
C VAL A 140 -15.26 13.76 -1.34
N ILE A 141 -14.02 13.78 -0.90
CA ILE A 141 -13.18 14.97 -0.89
C ILE A 141 -12.08 14.82 -1.93
N PRO A 142 -11.96 15.77 -2.89
CA PRO A 142 -10.88 15.73 -3.85
C PRO A 142 -9.51 15.85 -3.18
N PHE A 143 -8.61 14.93 -3.53
CA PHE A 143 -7.22 14.93 -3.05
C PHE A 143 -6.55 16.29 -3.31
N LEU A 144 -5.77 16.77 -2.36
CA LEU A 144 -5.08 18.07 -2.35
C LEU A 144 -5.99 19.31 -2.49
N SER A 145 -7.31 19.16 -2.29
CA SER A 145 -8.19 20.32 -2.12
C SER A 145 -7.92 21.03 -0.77
N PHE A 146 -8.38 22.27 -0.62
CA PHE A 146 -8.29 22.98 0.66
C PHE A 146 -9.02 22.24 1.79
N ARG A 147 -10.22 21.72 1.50
CA ARG A 147 -11.01 20.92 2.44
C ARG A 147 -10.26 19.65 2.87
N HIS A 148 -9.58 18.98 1.94
CA HIS A 148 -8.74 17.83 2.25
C HIS A 148 -7.64 18.18 3.27
N ILE A 149 -6.83 19.23 2.99
CA ILE A 149 -5.73 19.63 3.87
C ILE A 149 -6.25 20.02 5.26
N LEU A 150 -7.37 20.75 5.31
CA LEU A 150 -7.97 21.13 6.59
C LEU A 150 -8.46 19.92 7.39
N TYR A 151 -9.10 18.94 6.71
CA TYR A 151 -9.60 17.74 7.36
C TYR A 151 -8.47 16.79 7.79
N LEU A 152 -7.36 16.73 7.05
CA LEU A 152 -6.15 16.05 7.53
C LEU A 152 -5.66 16.59 8.88
N LEU A 153 -5.79 17.88 9.11
CA LEU A 153 -5.34 18.53 10.35
C LEU A 153 -6.34 18.40 11.50
N THR A 154 -7.63 18.23 11.20
CA THR A 154 -8.72 18.31 12.17
C THR A 154 -9.50 17.03 12.38
N ALA A 155 -9.24 15.97 11.62
CA ALA A 155 -9.88 14.68 11.80
C ALA A 155 -9.54 14.07 13.18
N ASP A 156 -10.50 13.41 13.77
CA ASP A 156 -10.32 12.64 15.01
C ASP A 156 -9.63 11.31 14.75
N LEU A 157 -9.95 10.71 13.58
CA LEU A 157 -9.47 9.40 13.22
C LEU A 157 -9.23 9.30 11.72
N TYR A 158 -8.08 8.78 11.34
CA TYR A 158 -7.82 8.26 10.02
C TYR A 158 -8.18 6.77 9.99
N ILE A 159 -8.78 6.33 8.90
CA ILE A 159 -9.16 4.93 8.70
C ILE A 159 -8.65 4.52 7.32
N SER A 160 -7.76 3.55 7.27
CA SER A 160 -7.10 3.19 6.01
C SER A 160 -6.48 1.81 6.07
N PRO A 161 -6.42 1.08 4.94
CA PRO A 161 -5.56 -0.08 4.79
C PRO A 161 -4.08 0.28 4.67
N ASP A 162 -3.73 1.58 4.65
CA ASP A 162 -2.38 2.11 4.43
C ASP A 162 -1.89 2.98 5.60
N GLY A 163 -0.59 3.26 5.62
CA GLY A 163 0.00 4.18 6.60
C GLY A 163 -0.45 5.64 6.41
N ARG A 164 -0.25 6.47 7.46
CA ARG A 164 -0.65 7.90 7.48
C ARG A 164 -0.12 8.72 6.31
N HIS A 165 1.09 8.39 5.84
CA HIS A 165 1.73 9.12 4.73
C HIS A 165 1.01 8.94 3.39
N HIS A 166 0.18 7.91 3.22
CA HIS A 166 -0.64 7.71 2.03
C HIS A 166 -1.83 8.66 1.95
N ALA A 167 -2.22 9.30 3.06
CA ALA A 167 -3.25 10.32 3.05
C ALA A 167 -2.82 11.64 2.39
N TYR A 168 -1.54 11.80 2.07
CA TYR A 168 -0.98 13.06 1.60
C TYR A 168 0.06 12.85 0.50
N ILE A 169 0.74 13.93 0.13
CA ILE A 169 1.79 13.94 -0.90
C ILE A 169 2.90 12.94 -0.53
N TRP A 170 3.28 12.10 -1.49
CA TRP A 170 4.43 11.23 -1.35
C TRP A 170 5.73 12.04 -1.42
N LYS A 171 6.61 11.85 -0.42
CA LYS A 171 7.88 12.58 -0.33
C LYS A 171 7.70 14.11 -0.46
N PRO A 172 6.86 14.75 0.36
CA PRO A 172 6.63 16.18 0.28
C PRO A 172 7.91 16.96 0.63
N MET A 173 8.00 18.21 0.17
CA MET A 173 8.95 19.13 0.78
C MET A 173 8.60 19.31 2.26
N PRO A 174 9.59 19.57 3.15
CA PRO A 174 9.32 19.82 4.55
C PRO A 174 8.27 20.91 4.74
N ASN A 175 7.22 20.62 5.48
CA ASN A 175 6.13 21.54 5.78
C ASN A 175 5.47 21.19 7.13
N PRO A 176 4.76 22.13 7.77
CA PRO A 176 4.15 21.89 9.06
C PRO A 176 2.95 20.92 9.03
N VAL A 177 2.30 20.76 7.88
CA VAL A 177 1.14 19.86 7.72
C VAL A 177 1.57 18.41 7.91
N THR A 178 2.68 17.99 7.30
CA THR A 178 3.21 16.63 7.42
C THR A 178 3.50 16.24 8.88
N ARG A 179 4.03 17.18 9.67
CA ARG A 179 4.30 16.95 11.09
C ARG A 179 3.03 16.66 11.89
N GLU A 180 1.94 17.35 11.58
CA GLU A 180 0.66 17.16 12.27
C GLU A 180 -0.04 15.86 11.81
N ILE A 181 0.07 15.49 10.53
CA ILE A 181 -0.45 14.22 10.00
C ILE A 181 0.13 13.02 10.76
N ASN A 182 1.43 13.02 11.02
CA ASN A 182 2.10 11.93 11.72
C ASN A 182 1.62 11.73 13.18
N LYS A 183 0.95 12.73 13.77
CA LYS A 183 0.37 12.66 15.12
C LYS A 183 -1.07 12.15 15.14
N GLN A 184 -1.72 12.04 13.99
CA GLN A 184 -3.13 11.63 13.93
C GLN A 184 -3.30 10.17 14.33
N LYS A 185 -4.43 9.87 14.96
CA LYS A 185 -4.82 8.48 15.22
C LYS A 185 -5.13 7.78 13.91
N LEU A 186 -4.67 6.54 13.77
CA LEU A 186 -4.94 5.70 12.59
C LEU A 186 -5.56 4.39 13.04
N TYR A 187 -6.74 4.11 12.52
CA TYR A 187 -7.34 2.78 12.51
C TYR A 187 -6.88 2.06 11.22
N PHE A 188 -6.04 1.06 11.38
CA PHE A 188 -5.44 0.34 10.26
C PHE A 188 -6.31 -0.85 9.87
N LEU A 189 -6.91 -0.79 8.68
CA LEU A 189 -7.82 -1.81 8.14
C LEU A 189 -7.11 -2.99 7.49
N GLN A 190 -5.79 -2.96 7.43
CA GLN A 190 -4.94 -3.92 6.72
C GLN A 190 -5.15 -3.99 5.18
N HIS A 191 -4.13 -4.40 4.45
CA HIS A 191 -4.20 -4.81 3.05
C HIS A 191 -4.57 -6.28 2.90
N GLY A 192 -4.20 -7.11 3.86
CA GLY A 192 -4.38 -8.55 3.86
C GLY A 192 -3.89 -9.15 5.15
N VAL A 193 -4.29 -10.37 5.42
CA VAL A 193 -3.99 -11.08 6.66
C VAL A 193 -2.48 -11.23 6.86
N LEU A 194 -2.01 -10.94 8.07
CA LEU A 194 -0.62 -11.04 8.48
C LEU A 194 -0.28 -12.47 8.92
N PHE A 195 0.25 -13.26 8.03
CA PHE A 195 0.67 -14.61 8.38
C PHE A 195 1.94 -15.05 7.65
N LEU A 196 2.06 -14.69 6.37
CA LEU A 196 3.13 -15.17 5.50
C LEU A 196 4.29 -14.17 5.37
N LYS A 197 4.23 -13.02 6.05
CA LYS A 197 5.24 -11.96 5.97
C LYS A 197 5.44 -11.30 7.32
N ASN A 198 6.69 -11.08 7.70
CA ASN A 198 7.01 -10.22 8.84
C ASN A 198 6.87 -8.74 8.41
N VAL A 199 6.05 -7.99 9.13
CA VAL A 199 5.81 -6.56 8.91
C VAL A 199 6.02 -5.72 10.18
N ASP A 200 6.66 -6.26 11.19
CA ASP A 200 6.88 -5.62 12.49
C ASP A 200 7.61 -4.28 12.33
N ASN A 201 8.62 -4.24 11.45
CA ASN A 201 9.37 -3.03 11.15
C ASN A 201 8.53 -1.92 10.51
N LEU A 202 7.40 -2.26 9.88
CA LEU A 202 6.51 -1.31 9.21
C LEU A 202 5.37 -0.84 10.12
N PHE A 203 4.75 -1.76 10.86
CA PHE A 203 3.51 -1.50 11.59
C PHE A 203 3.58 -1.87 13.07
N GLY A 204 4.64 -2.47 13.57
CA GLY A 204 4.81 -2.78 14.99
C GLY A 204 4.81 -1.52 15.87
N VAL A 205 4.55 -1.67 17.16
CA VAL A 205 4.50 -0.56 18.13
C VAL A 205 5.77 0.28 18.12
N HIS A 206 6.92 -0.36 17.90
CA HIS A 206 8.24 0.30 17.87
C HIS A 206 8.67 0.74 16.46
N SER A 207 7.81 0.60 15.46
CA SER A 207 8.08 1.05 14.09
C SER A 207 8.11 2.59 14.00
N SER A 208 8.60 3.11 12.88
CA SER A 208 8.63 4.55 12.62
C SER A 208 7.24 5.20 12.48
N SER A 209 6.20 4.41 12.29
CA SER A 209 4.82 4.89 12.13
C SER A 209 3.78 3.92 12.71
N PRO A 210 3.83 3.65 14.04
CA PRO A 210 2.90 2.72 14.68
C PRO A 210 1.46 3.18 14.49
N VAL A 211 0.53 2.24 14.36
CA VAL A 211 -0.89 2.53 14.22
C VAL A 211 -1.57 2.67 15.58
N THR A 212 -2.78 3.22 15.65
CA THR A 212 -3.49 3.39 16.92
C THR A 212 -4.38 2.18 17.21
N TYR A 213 -5.09 1.71 16.19
CA TYR A 213 -5.92 0.52 16.22
C TYR A 213 -5.57 -0.37 15.03
N PHE A 214 -5.59 -1.66 15.22
CA PHE A 214 -5.19 -2.64 14.23
C PHE A 214 -6.32 -3.67 14.03
N THR A 215 -6.93 -3.73 12.87
CA THR A 215 -7.92 -4.78 12.54
C THR A 215 -7.24 -6.15 12.52
N ALA A 216 -7.86 -7.15 13.10
CA ALA A 216 -7.49 -8.55 12.90
C ALA A 216 -8.62 -9.31 12.19
N SER A 217 -8.26 -10.26 11.35
CA SER A 217 -9.21 -11.12 10.64
C SER A 217 -9.69 -12.29 11.49
N SER A 218 -8.92 -12.68 12.51
CA SER A 218 -9.18 -13.81 13.38
C SER A 218 -8.50 -13.66 14.74
N GLU A 219 -8.90 -14.45 15.74
CA GLU A 219 -8.21 -14.50 17.03
C GLU A 219 -6.75 -14.97 16.87
N PHE A 220 -6.49 -15.83 15.90
CA PHE A 220 -5.12 -16.27 15.62
C PHE A 220 -4.25 -15.09 15.15
N GLU A 221 -4.73 -14.28 14.20
CA GLU A 221 -4.01 -13.09 13.74
C GLU A 221 -3.87 -12.04 14.86
N LYS A 222 -4.91 -11.86 15.69
CA LYS A 222 -4.84 -11.00 16.87
C LYS A 222 -3.70 -11.43 17.81
N ASN A 223 -3.54 -12.73 18.02
CA ASN A 223 -2.44 -13.25 18.83
C ASN A 223 -1.07 -12.89 18.22
N ILE A 224 -0.90 -12.98 16.89
CA ILE A 224 0.33 -12.54 16.22
C ILE A 224 0.58 -11.04 16.49
N ILE A 225 -0.44 -10.20 16.29
CA ILE A 225 -0.32 -8.74 16.45
C ILE A 225 -0.01 -8.37 17.90
N THR A 226 -0.61 -9.05 18.88
CA THR A 226 -0.39 -8.75 20.29
C THR A 226 0.94 -9.28 20.81
N GLN A 227 1.38 -10.47 20.38
CA GLN A 227 2.59 -11.13 20.88
C GLN A 227 3.87 -10.69 20.17
N HIS A 228 3.82 -10.50 18.85
CA HIS A 228 5.01 -10.16 18.06
C HIS A 228 5.11 -8.67 17.77
N MET A 229 3.99 -8.00 17.48
CA MET A 229 3.99 -6.56 17.21
C MET A 229 3.72 -5.71 18.46
N GLU A 230 3.50 -6.33 19.62
CA GLU A 230 3.37 -5.74 20.96
C GLU A 230 2.20 -4.77 21.14
N TYR A 231 1.10 -4.93 20.37
CA TYR A 231 -0.10 -4.15 20.57
C TYR A 231 -0.92 -4.66 21.76
N GLU A 232 -1.49 -3.72 22.52
CA GLU A 232 -2.50 -4.04 23.55
C GLU A 232 -3.73 -4.72 22.90
N SER A 233 -4.23 -5.81 23.49
CA SER A 233 -5.36 -6.57 22.98
C SER A 233 -6.63 -5.72 22.77
N SER A 234 -6.83 -4.68 23.59
CA SER A 234 -7.92 -3.70 23.47
C SER A 234 -7.86 -2.85 22.19
N LYS A 235 -6.70 -2.75 21.57
CA LYS A 235 -6.47 -1.99 20.33
C LYS A 235 -6.54 -2.87 19.08
N VAL A 236 -6.78 -4.17 19.25
CA VAL A 236 -6.80 -5.14 18.15
C VAL A 236 -8.16 -5.86 18.12
N PRO A 237 -9.22 -5.19 17.62
CA PRO A 237 -10.52 -5.85 17.43
C PRO A 237 -10.44 -6.88 16.29
N VAL A 238 -11.14 -8.00 16.49
CA VAL A 238 -11.31 -9.03 15.47
C VAL A 238 -12.62 -8.75 14.73
N THR A 239 -12.50 -8.30 13.48
CA THR A 239 -13.66 -7.87 12.67
C THR A 239 -13.74 -8.55 11.30
N GLY A 240 -12.71 -9.28 10.90
CA GLY A 240 -12.54 -9.63 9.50
C GLY A 240 -12.05 -8.43 8.67
N LEU A 241 -11.91 -8.61 7.38
CA LEU A 241 -11.53 -7.56 6.44
C LEU A 241 -12.78 -7.00 5.74
N ALA A 242 -12.93 -5.68 5.69
CA ALA A 242 -14.14 -5.04 5.15
C ALA A 242 -14.46 -5.45 3.69
N ARG A 243 -13.46 -5.78 2.88
CA ARG A 243 -13.67 -6.26 1.50
C ARG A 243 -14.28 -7.65 1.43
N TRP A 244 -14.17 -8.46 2.50
CA TRP A 244 -14.73 -9.81 2.52
C TRP A 244 -16.26 -9.83 2.43
N ASP A 245 -16.93 -8.78 2.89
CA ASP A 245 -18.38 -8.62 2.74
C ASP A 245 -18.86 -8.60 1.27
N LYS A 246 -17.93 -8.46 0.32
CA LYS A 246 -18.20 -8.41 -1.11
C LYS A 246 -17.61 -9.59 -1.89
N LEU A 247 -16.94 -10.48 -1.20
CA LEU A 247 -16.42 -11.68 -1.83
C LEU A 247 -17.52 -12.74 -1.90
N GLU A 248 -17.78 -13.20 -3.10
CA GLU A 248 -18.74 -14.28 -3.38
C GLU A 248 -18.05 -15.36 -4.23
N ASN A 249 -18.32 -16.62 -3.93
CA ASN A 249 -17.82 -17.70 -4.78
C ASN A 249 -18.64 -17.75 -6.06
N THR A 250 -18.11 -17.21 -7.13
CA THR A 250 -18.72 -17.18 -8.48
C THR A 250 -18.04 -18.15 -9.44
N ALA A 251 -17.36 -19.18 -8.94
CA ALA A 251 -16.74 -20.21 -9.78
C ALA A 251 -17.80 -20.90 -10.65
N ASP A 252 -17.54 -20.96 -11.96
CA ASP A 252 -18.41 -21.66 -12.92
C ASP A 252 -17.93 -23.11 -13.08
N PRO A 253 -18.69 -24.10 -12.64
CA PRO A 253 -18.31 -25.51 -12.81
C PRO A 253 -18.21 -25.95 -14.28
N ALA A 254 -18.88 -25.25 -15.21
CA ALA A 254 -18.81 -25.56 -16.64
C ALA A 254 -17.51 -25.04 -17.29
N HIS A 255 -16.90 -23.99 -16.72
CA HIS A 255 -15.67 -23.37 -17.22
C HIS A 255 -14.67 -23.14 -16.08
N PRO A 256 -14.23 -24.22 -15.39
CA PRO A 256 -13.35 -24.08 -14.23
C PRO A 256 -11.98 -23.56 -14.61
N PHE A 257 -11.38 -22.76 -13.71
CA PHE A 257 -9.99 -22.38 -13.87
C PHE A 257 -9.23 -22.36 -12.55
N ILE A 258 -7.92 -22.62 -12.64
CA ILE A 258 -6.97 -22.53 -11.54
C ILE A 258 -6.30 -21.15 -11.64
N LEU A 259 -6.28 -20.38 -10.57
CA LEU A 259 -5.53 -19.12 -10.47
C LEU A 259 -4.12 -19.40 -9.94
N LEU A 260 -3.10 -19.23 -10.78
CA LEU A 260 -1.70 -19.26 -10.38
C LEU A 260 -1.23 -17.82 -10.15
N MET A 261 -1.00 -17.46 -8.89
CA MET A 261 -0.63 -16.10 -8.48
C MET A 261 0.60 -16.10 -7.59
N PRO A 262 1.81 -15.94 -8.17
CA PRO A 262 3.04 -15.86 -7.40
C PRO A 262 3.22 -14.50 -6.74
N THR A 263 3.88 -14.48 -5.57
CA THR A 263 4.33 -13.27 -4.90
C THR A 263 5.60 -12.73 -5.58
N TRP A 264 5.74 -11.42 -5.62
CA TRP A 264 6.98 -10.80 -6.07
C TRP A 264 8.14 -11.08 -5.10
N ARG A 265 9.35 -10.94 -5.61
CA ARG A 265 10.58 -11.07 -4.81
C ARG A 265 11.28 -9.71 -4.78
N SER A 266 11.63 -9.25 -3.58
CA SER A 266 12.27 -7.92 -3.39
C SER A 266 13.59 -7.80 -4.16
N TRP A 267 14.35 -8.88 -4.28
CA TRP A 267 15.60 -8.93 -5.02
C TRP A 267 15.47 -8.99 -6.55
N LEU A 268 14.26 -9.11 -7.07
CA LEU A 268 13.97 -9.06 -8.52
C LEU A 268 13.41 -7.70 -8.95
N GLU A 269 13.09 -6.81 -8.01
CA GLU A 269 12.54 -5.48 -8.34
C GLU A 269 13.61 -4.61 -9.00
N GLY A 270 13.34 -4.10 -10.20
CA GLY A 270 14.24 -3.22 -10.95
C GLY A 270 15.41 -3.93 -11.66
N GLN A 271 15.38 -5.25 -11.76
CA GLN A 271 16.30 -6.00 -12.60
C GLN A 271 15.99 -5.78 -14.09
N ASN A 272 16.94 -6.10 -14.96
CA ASN A 272 16.69 -6.17 -16.39
C ASN A 272 16.14 -7.56 -16.79
N ASP A 273 15.63 -7.69 -18.03
CA ASP A 273 15.06 -8.95 -18.54
C ASP A 273 16.05 -10.11 -18.49
N GLU A 274 17.31 -9.87 -18.80
CA GLU A 274 18.34 -10.92 -18.83
C GLU A 274 18.55 -11.52 -17.42
N LEU A 275 18.74 -10.68 -16.41
CA LEU A 275 18.91 -11.13 -15.01
C LEU A 275 17.64 -11.76 -14.47
N PHE A 276 16.46 -11.22 -14.83
CA PHE A 276 15.19 -11.81 -14.45
C PHE A 276 15.04 -13.24 -15.02
N CYS A 277 15.31 -13.45 -16.31
CA CYS A 277 15.23 -14.76 -16.96
C CYS A 277 16.24 -15.78 -16.41
N GLN A 278 17.36 -15.33 -15.84
CA GLN A 278 18.33 -16.18 -15.16
C GLN A 278 17.92 -16.54 -13.71
N SER A 279 16.88 -15.89 -13.17
CA SER A 279 16.46 -16.12 -11.79
C SER A 279 15.84 -17.51 -11.56
N SER A 280 15.94 -18.00 -10.32
CA SER A 280 15.24 -19.21 -9.88
C SER A 280 13.73 -19.06 -10.03
N TYR A 281 13.19 -17.86 -9.73
CA TYR A 281 11.79 -17.52 -9.87
C TYR A 281 11.27 -17.76 -11.29
N TYR A 282 11.92 -17.15 -12.29
CA TYR A 282 11.54 -17.31 -13.68
C TYR A 282 11.61 -18.77 -14.13
N ARG A 283 12.72 -19.46 -13.81
CA ARG A 283 12.91 -20.88 -14.22
C ARG A 283 11.84 -21.81 -13.65
N HIS A 284 11.50 -21.66 -12.36
CA HIS A 284 10.51 -22.53 -11.73
C HIS A 284 9.10 -22.29 -12.28
N TYR A 285 8.68 -21.03 -12.45
CA TYR A 285 7.36 -20.76 -13.01
C TYR A 285 7.27 -21.09 -14.52
N THR A 286 8.33 -20.85 -15.28
CA THR A 286 8.38 -21.30 -16.70
C THR A 286 8.33 -22.82 -16.80
N SER A 287 9.07 -23.54 -15.93
CA SER A 287 9.01 -24.99 -15.88
C SER A 287 7.61 -25.50 -15.50
N LEU A 288 6.96 -24.86 -14.52
CA LEU A 288 5.60 -25.24 -14.10
C LEU A 288 4.58 -25.02 -15.24
N LEU A 289 4.65 -23.86 -15.92
CA LEU A 289 3.73 -23.53 -17.03
C LEU A 289 3.88 -24.46 -18.24
N ASN A 290 5.03 -25.12 -18.40
CA ASN A 290 5.34 -26.04 -19.48
C ASN A 290 5.51 -27.49 -19.00
N ASP A 291 5.09 -27.80 -17.76
CA ASP A 291 5.16 -29.17 -17.24
C ASP A 291 4.12 -30.07 -17.93
N GLN A 292 4.60 -31.16 -18.53
CA GLN A 292 3.73 -32.04 -19.32
C GLN A 292 2.65 -32.70 -18.45
N GLY A 293 2.96 -33.07 -17.21
CA GLY A 293 1.99 -33.65 -16.27
C GLY A 293 0.86 -32.69 -15.95
N LEU A 294 1.19 -31.40 -15.71
CA LEU A 294 0.21 -30.34 -15.50
C LEU A 294 -0.65 -30.14 -16.76
N LEU A 295 -0.04 -30.05 -17.94
CA LEU A 295 -0.75 -29.83 -19.19
C LEU A 295 -1.71 -30.99 -19.51
N ASP A 296 -1.30 -32.23 -19.30
CA ASP A 296 -2.15 -33.40 -19.48
C ASP A 296 -3.32 -33.40 -18.48
N TYR A 297 -3.09 -33.03 -17.23
CA TYR A 297 -4.14 -32.90 -16.23
C TYR A 297 -5.15 -31.80 -16.61
N LEU A 298 -4.69 -30.60 -17.00
CA LEU A 298 -5.56 -29.51 -17.43
C LEU A 298 -6.44 -29.92 -18.60
N LYS A 299 -5.87 -30.66 -19.57
CA LYS A 299 -6.57 -31.17 -20.77
C LYS A 299 -7.59 -32.24 -20.38
N GLU A 300 -7.20 -33.23 -19.56
CA GLU A 300 -8.09 -34.30 -19.10
C GLU A 300 -9.31 -33.76 -18.37
N LYS A 301 -9.07 -32.79 -17.47
CA LYS A 301 -10.12 -32.21 -16.63
C LYS A 301 -10.86 -31.05 -17.28
N GLN A 302 -10.42 -30.59 -18.46
CA GLN A 302 -10.95 -29.40 -19.16
C GLN A 302 -10.91 -28.14 -18.29
N ILE A 303 -9.81 -27.95 -17.55
CA ILE A 303 -9.57 -26.83 -16.65
C ILE A 303 -8.58 -25.87 -17.32
N ARG A 304 -8.84 -24.58 -17.26
CA ARG A 304 -7.86 -23.55 -17.64
C ARG A 304 -6.96 -23.20 -16.47
N LEU A 305 -5.75 -22.73 -16.75
CA LEU A 305 -4.85 -22.12 -15.77
C LEU A 305 -4.66 -20.65 -16.13
N VAL A 306 -4.94 -19.78 -15.19
CA VAL A 306 -4.76 -18.33 -15.32
C VAL A 306 -3.56 -17.93 -14.49
N PHE A 307 -2.49 -17.49 -15.16
CA PHE A 307 -1.28 -16.99 -14.53
C PHE A 307 -1.34 -15.47 -14.40
N TYR A 308 -1.38 -14.99 -13.15
CA TYR A 308 -1.45 -13.59 -12.81
C TYR A 308 -0.18 -13.16 -12.05
N ILE A 309 0.73 -12.48 -12.74
CA ILE A 309 1.97 -12.01 -12.13
C ILE A 309 1.73 -10.79 -11.22
N HIS A 310 2.48 -10.71 -10.13
CA HIS A 310 2.37 -9.60 -9.18
C HIS A 310 2.67 -8.24 -9.86
N PRO A 311 1.92 -7.15 -9.54
CA PRO A 311 2.06 -5.83 -10.17
C PRO A 311 3.48 -5.26 -10.22
N LYS A 312 4.31 -5.56 -9.22
CA LYS A 312 5.73 -5.12 -9.18
C LYS A 312 6.64 -5.81 -10.19
N LEU A 313 6.22 -6.95 -10.73
CA LEU A 313 6.93 -7.70 -11.76
C LEU A 313 6.18 -7.67 -13.11
N ARG A 314 5.22 -6.77 -13.27
CA ARG A 314 4.35 -6.68 -14.47
C ARG A 314 5.13 -6.51 -15.79
N GLU A 315 6.28 -5.85 -15.72
CA GLU A 315 7.16 -5.63 -16.87
C GLU A 315 7.72 -6.93 -17.44
N PHE A 316 7.82 -7.97 -16.62
CA PHE A 316 8.37 -9.26 -17.01
C PHE A 316 7.33 -10.28 -17.51
N ILE A 317 6.04 -9.95 -17.55
CA ILE A 317 5.00 -10.89 -18.00
C ILE A 317 5.25 -11.39 -19.43
N GLY A 318 5.80 -10.52 -20.28
CA GLY A 318 6.14 -10.85 -21.67
C GLY A 318 7.28 -11.86 -21.84
N ASN A 319 8.04 -12.15 -20.77
CA ASN A 319 9.09 -13.16 -20.80
C ASN A 319 8.54 -14.58 -20.57
N PHE A 320 7.33 -14.71 -20.00
CA PHE A 320 6.71 -16.01 -19.83
C PHE A 320 5.97 -16.43 -21.09
N HIS A 321 6.15 -17.68 -21.45
CA HIS A 321 5.50 -18.30 -22.59
C HIS A 321 4.88 -19.63 -22.14
N ALA A 322 3.68 -19.91 -22.61
CA ALA A 322 3.01 -21.17 -22.45
C ALA A 322 2.52 -21.61 -23.82
N ASP A 323 3.04 -22.73 -24.30
CA ASP A 323 2.71 -23.27 -25.63
C ASP A 323 1.37 -24.07 -25.63
N ASN A 324 0.44 -23.62 -24.79
CA ASN A 324 -0.84 -24.30 -24.61
C ASN A 324 -1.99 -23.27 -24.43
N ASN A 325 -3.07 -23.48 -25.19
CA ASN A 325 -4.26 -22.62 -25.16
C ASN A 325 -5.09 -22.73 -23.87
N LEU A 326 -4.80 -23.70 -23.00
CA LEU A 326 -5.42 -23.82 -21.67
C LEU A 326 -4.75 -22.92 -20.63
N ILE A 327 -3.61 -22.29 -20.94
CA ILE A 327 -2.89 -21.40 -20.06
C ILE A 327 -3.04 -19.97 -20.56
N GLU A 328 -3.59 -19.11 -19.73
CA GLU A 328 -3.79 -17.68 -20.00
C GLU A 328 -2.87 -16.85 -19.14
N LEU A 329 -2.02 -16.04 -19.77
CA LEU A 329 -1.12 -15.10 -19.09
C LEU A 329 -1.84 -13.74 -18.99
N ILE A 330 -2.21 -13.33 -17.78
CA ILE A 330 -2.98 -12.09 -17.56
C ILE A 330 -2.06 -10.94 -17.15
N SER A 331 -2.15 -9.84 -17.91
CA SER A 331 -1.48 -8.60 -17.58
C SER A 331 -2.16 -7.88 -16.41
N PHE A 332 -1.37 -7.15 -15.64
CA PHE A 332 -1.88 -6.35 -14.52
C PHE A 332 -2.97 -5.36 -14.97
N ASN A 333 -4.06 -5.29 -14.23
CA ASN A 333 -5.26 -4.45 -14.49
C ASN A 333 -6.13 -4.83 -15.70
N SER A 334 -5.85 -5.91 -16.41
CA SER A 334 -6.77 -6.39 -17.46
C SER A 334 -8.05 -6.99 -16.87
N VAL A 335 -7.93 -7.67 -15.72
CA VAL A 335 -9.04 -8.19 -14.93
C VAL A 335 -8.79 -7.82 -13.46
N PRO A 336 -9.79 -7.33 -12.72
CA PRO A 336 -9.66 -7.08 -11.27
C PRO A 336 -9.35 -8.36 -10.49
N LEU A 337 -8.37 -8.32 -9.57
CA LEU A 337 -7.93 -9.48 -8.81
C LEU A 337 -9.06 -10.15 -8.02
N ASN A 338 -9.97 -9.39 -7.44
CA ASN A 338 -11.12 -9.93 -6.71
C ASN A 338 -12.04 -10.78 -7.62
N GLN A 339 -12.22 -10.41 -8.89
CA GLN A 339 -12.97 -11.21 -9.84
C GLN A 339 -12.28 -12.54 -10.13
N LEU A 340 -10.95 -12.54 -10.29
CA LEU A 340 -10.17 -13.77 -10.45
C LEU A 340 -10.28 -14.68 -9.23
N LEU A 341 -10.17 -14.11 -8.03
CA LEU A 341 -10.32 -14.84 -6.76
C LEU A 341 -11.73 -15.41 -6.59
N MET A 342 -12.77 -14.64 -6.88
CA MET A 342 -14.15 -15.10 -6.82
C MET A 342 -14.46 -16.18 -7.84
N GLY A 343 -13.93 -16.04 -9.08
CA GLY A 343 -14.22 -16.92 -10.18
C GLY A 343 -13.37 -18.20 -10.27
N CYS A 344 -12.19 -18.24 -9.65
CA CYS A 344 -11.34 -19.44 -9.73
C CYS A 344 -11.95 -20.62 -8.95
N SER A 345 -11.65 -21.82 -9.38
CA SER A 345 -12.02 -23.06 -8.66
C SER A 345 -10.99 -23.45 -7.61
N MET A 346 -9.73 -23.05 -7.81
CA MET A 346 -8.58 -23.33 -6.94
C MET A 346 -7.54 -22.23 -7.13
N MET A 347 -6.74 -21.98 -6.09
CA MET A 347 -5.60 -21.06 -6.14
C MET A 347 -4.27 -21.82 -5.94
N ILE A 348 -3.29 -21.53 -6.77
CA ILE A 348 -1.90 -21.92 -6.56
C ILE A 348 -1.11 -20.64 -6.28
N THR A 349 -0.40 -20.59 -5.18
CA THR A 349 0.41 -19.42 -4.79
C THR A 349 1.64 -19.85 -4.00
N ASP A 350 2.43 -18.90 -3.52
CA ASP A 350 3.61 -19.17 -2.70
C ASP A 350 3.52 -18.50 -1.32
N TYR A 351 3.61 -17.14 -1.25
CA TYR A 351 3.58 -16.35 -0.01
C TYR A 351 2.58 -15.18 -0.07
N SER A 352 1.64 -15.22 -1.02
CA SER A 352 0.69 -14.14 -1.20
C SER A 352 -0.39 -14.14 -0.12
N SER A 353 -0.62 -13.00 0.51
CA SER A 353 -1.75 -12.81 1.43
C SER A 353 -3.13 -12.92 0.75
N ALA A 354 -3.20 -12.91 -0.59
CA ALA A 354 -4.44 -13.15 -1.32
C ALA A 354 -4.97 -14.59 -1.14
N CYS A 355 -4.13 -15.51 -0.67
CA CYS A 355 -4.58 -16.86 -0.32
C CYS A 355 -5.67 -16.84 0.77
N TRP A 356 -5.64 -15.85 1.66
CA TRP A 356 -6.65 -15.73 2.71
C TRP A 356 -8.02 -15.28 2.18
N ASP A 357 -8.04 -14.50 1.10
CA ASP A 357 -9.28 -14.17 0.39
C ASP A 357 -9.86 -15.43 -0.31
N ALA A 358 -8.99 -16.24 -0.93
CA ALA A 358 -9.39 -17.53 -1.50
C ALA A 358 -9.85 -18.52 -0.40
N TYR A 359 -9.18 -18.55 0.74
CA TYR A 359 -9.58 -19.36 1.89
C TYR A 359 -10.95 -18.93 2.47
N TYR A 360 -11.18 -17.64 2.57
CA TYR A 360 -12.48 -17.09 2.99
C TYR A 360 -13.61 -17.51 2.03
N LEU A 361 -13.29 -17.67 0.74
CA LEU A 361 -14.21 -18.20 -0.28
C LEU A 361 -14.30 -19.72 -0.31
N GLU A 362 -13.71 -20.42 0.67
CA GLU A 362 -13.66 -21.88 0.77
C GLU A 362 -13.03 -22.58 -0.44
N LYS A 363 -12.07 -21.89 -1.09
CA LYS A 363 -11.39 -22.45 -2.25
C LYS A 363 -10.15 -23.26 -1.85
N PRO A 364 -9.87 -24.39 -2.51
CA PRO A 364 -8.64 -25.12 -2.32
C PRO A 364 -7.43 -24.24 -2.65
N ILE A 365 -6.36 -24.33 -1.83
CA ILE A 365 -5.13 -23.58 -2.02
C ILE A 365 -3.96 -24.55 -2.02
N LEU A 366 -3.07 -24.41 -3.00
CA LEU A 366 -1.82 -25.13 -3.08
C LEU A 366 -0.65 -24.14 -2.98
N PHE A 367 0.32 -24.43 -2.11
CA PHE A 367 1.51 -23.60 -1.95
C PHE A 367 2.68 -24.17 -2.74
N TYR A 368 3.20 -23.39 -3.71
CA TYR A 368 4.37 -23.72 -4.52
C TYR A 368 5.59 -22.92 -4.04
N GLN A 369 6.23 -23.38 -2.97
CA GLN A 369 7.27 -22.67 -2.22
C GLN A 369 8.68 -23.25 -2.49
N PHE A 370 9.15 -23.14 -3.73
CA PHE A 370 10.44 -23.70 -4.18
C PHE A 370 11.67 -22.98 -3.56
N ASP A 371 11.51 -21.76 -3.08
CA ASP A 371 12.59 -20.90 -2.56
C ASP A 371 12.37 -20.49 -1.08
N LEU A 372 11.67 -21.30 -0.29
CA LEU A 372 11.27 -20.98 1.09
C LEU A 372 12.45 -20.53 1.97
N LYS A 373 13.60 -21.17 1.84
CA LYS A 373 14.80 -20.79 2.62
C LYS A 373 15.25 -19.38 2.27
N GLN A 374 15.43 -19.08 0.99
CA GLN A 374 15.84 -17.75 0.52
C GLN A 374 14.81 -16.69 0.88
N TYR A 375 13.52 -17.01 0.77
CA TYR A 375 12.44 -16.09 1.10
C TYR A 375 12.47 -15.69 2.58
N ASN A 376 12.67 -16.63 3.49
CA ASN A 376 12.75 -16.38 4.94
C ASN A 376 14.00 -15.60 5.36
N GLU A 377 15.10 -15.71 4.59
CA GLU A 377 16.33 -14.97 4.87
C GLU A 377 16.27 -13.49 4.40
N THR A 378 15.35 -13.16 3.48
CA THR A 378 15.31 -11.84 2.82
C THR A 378 14.05 -11.01 3.09
N ASN A 379 13.02 -11.57 3.74
CA ASN A 379 11.75 -10.89 3.99
C ASN A 379 11.33 -10.86 5.46
#